data_edf6cf443abd446fbcdf5b6a57e47107
#
_entry.id   edf6cf443abd446fbcdf5b6a57e47107
#
_cell.length_a   1.000
_cell.length_b   1.000
_cell.length_c   1.000
_cell.angle_alpha   90.00
_cell.angle_beta   90.00
_cell.angle_gamma   90.00
#
_symmetry.space_group_name_H-M   'P 1'
#
loop_
_entity.id
_entity.type
_entity.pdbx_description
1 polymer ?
#
loop_
_entity_poly.entity_id
_entity_poly.type
_entity_poly.pdbx_seq_one_letter_code
_entity_poly.pdbx_strand_id
1 'polypeptide(L)'
;MDYKGLAILLAVIGSAALAFGAQYQNDAVGDQQGKTTKTAGSLSLKQVLGLLRRPKWLAGTGMIVVALVFQITALSLAPLIVVQPVGAIALVITSLLNARVSKTKLNRLTMLAIGLCVVGIGSFVAVASTIAHEIILTDDLLWDVLAIMAVILVVFGILLFKQGSQLKAIYFITGAGVIYGFVATLTKVIIQRILQGHFEWLTVLCAAMLIVGVALGGWFVQNAYASGPPDLVIAGLTVIDPMVAVLIAATILGEAQQANPLTILGFLAFAATAVTGVLLLSQFHPQILLQKRRAALWAKRKRL
;
A
#
# COMPACT_ATOMS: atom_id res chain seq x y z
N MET A 1 -23.88 15.72 8.11
CA MET A 1 -23.95 14.27 8.42
C MET A 1 -22.55 13.72 8.40
N ASP A 2 -22.17 12.96 9.41
CA ASP A 2 -20.81 12.41 9.49
C ASP A 2 -20.75 11.09 8.68
N TYR A 3 -20.22 11.16 7.46
CA TYR A 3 -20.11 10.01 6.54
C TYR A 3 -18.89 9.11 6.82
N LYS A 4 -18.15 9.34 7.92
CA LYS A 4 -16.94 8.57 8.25
C LYS A 4 -17.19 7.05 8.31
N GLY A 5 -18.34 6.64 8.90
CA GLY A 5 -18.71 5.22 8.93
C GLY A 5 -18.88 4.62 7.53
N LEU A 6 -19.50 5.37 6.61
CA LEU A 6 -19.64 4.95 5.21
C LEU A 6 -18.27 4.90 4.51
N ALA A 7 -17.41 5.89 4.74
CA ALA A 7 -16.05 5.90 4.19
C ALA A 7 -15.23 4.69 4.64
N ILE A 8 -15.30 4.34 5.94
CA ILE A 8 -14.62 3.16 6.48
C ILE A 8 -15.16 1.88 5.81
N LEU A 9 -16.48 1.76 5.67
CA LEU A 9 -17.10 0.60 5.01
C LEU A 9 -16.65 0.49 3.55
N LEU A 10 -16.66 1.60 2.80
CA LEU A 10 -16.18 1.64 1.42
C LEU A 10 -14.70 1.29 1.31
N ALA A 11 -13.87 1.78 2.21
CA ALA A 11 -12.45 1.44 2.26
C ALA A 11 -12.21 -0.06 2.54
N VAL A 12 -13.00 -0.67 3.45
CA VAL A 12 -12.95 -2.13 3.72
C VAL A 12 -13.38 -2.93 2.48
N ILE A 13 -14.49 -2.56 1.85
CA ILE A 13 -14.97 -3.22 0.63
C ILE A 13 -13.95 -3.05 -0.51
N GLY A 14 -13.39 -1.84 -0.66
CA GLY A 14 -12.31 -1.56 -1.60
C GLY A 14 -11.08 -2.41 -1.37
N SER A 15 -10.66 -2.55 -0.11
CA SER A 15 -9.54 -3.43 0.29
C SER A 15 -9.82 -4.91 -0.04
N ALA A 16 -11.05 -5.37 0.16
CA ALA A 16 -11.46 -6.71 -0.24
C ALA A 16 -11.44 -6.87 -1.76
N ALA A 17 -12.01 -5.93 -2.50
CA ALA A 17 -12.00 -5.95 -3.97
C ALA A 17 -10.56 -5.96 -4.53
N LEU A 18 -9.65 -5.18 -3.93
CA LEU A 18 -8.22 -5.15 -4.26
C LEU A 18 -7.57 -6.53 -4.04
N ALA A 19 -7.83 -7.16 -2.88
CA ALA A 19 -7.28 -8.47 -2.53
C ALA A 19 -7.75 -9.56 -3.50
N PHE A 20 -9.04 -9.61 -3.81
CA PHE A 20 -9.60 -10.55 -4.79
C PHE A 20 -9.09 -10.25 -6.20
N GLY A 21 -9.04 -8.98 -6.60
CA GLY A 21 -8.54 -8.56 -7.91
C GLY A 21 -7.10 -9.00 -8.13
N ALA A 22 -6.22 -8.77 -7.16
CA ALA A 22 -4.84 -9.20 -7.18
C ALA A 22 -4.71 -10.74 -7.26
N GLN A 23 -5.56 -11.49 -6.53
CA GLN A 23 -5.58 -12.96 -6.58
C GLN A 23 -5.98 -13.47 -7.97
N TYR A 24 -7.06 -12.93 -8.57
CA TYR A 24 -7.49 -13.30 -9.92
C TYR A 24 -6.42 -13.02 -10.98
N GLN A 25 -5.72 -11.88 -10.88
CA GLN A 25 -4.60 -11.56 -11.78
C GLN A 25 -3.43 -12.53 -11.59
N ASN A 26 -3.08 -12.85 -10.35
CA ASN A 26 -2.00 -13.79 -10.04
C ASN A 26 -2.29 -15.20 -10.58
N ASP A 27 -3.52 -15.69 -10.39
CA ASP A 27 -3.96 -16.99 -10.91
C ASP A 27 -3.90 -17.03 -12.44
N ALA A 28 -4.33 -15.94 -13.11
CA ALA A 28 -4.28 -15.83 -14.58
C ALA A 28 -2.84 -15.84 -15.13
N VAL A 29 -1.90 -15.24 -14.42
CA VAL A 29 -0.47 -15.24 -14.76
C VAL A 29 0.14 -16.64 -14.50
N GLY A 30 -0.19 -17.26 -13.37
CA GLY A 30 0.26 -18.61 -13.02
C GLY A 30 -0.18 -19.67 -14.04
N ASP A 31 -1.42 -19.60 -14.53
CA ASP A 31 -1.95 -20.47 -15.59
C ASP A 31 -1.18 -20.32 -16.94
N GLN A 32 -0.50 -19.18 -17.15
CA GLN A 32 0.34 -18.95 -18.33
C GLN A 32 1.75 -19.54 -18.17
N GLN A 33 2.35 -19.38 -16.99
CA GLN A 33 3.71 -19.88 -16.73
C GLN A 33 3.75 -21.41 -16.69
N GLY A 34 2.67 -22.07 -16.30
CA GLY A 34 2.54 -23.53 -16.34
C GLY A 34 2.48 -24.12 -17.75
N LYS A 35 2.18 -23.30 -18.78
CA LYS A 35 2.14 -23.71 -20.21
C LYS A 35 3.42 -23.40 -20.99
N THR A 36 4.29 -22.59 -20.46
CA THR A 36 5.57 -22.21 -21.08
C THR A 36 6.71 -22.64 -20.17
N THR A 37 7.25 -23.82 -20.46
CA THR A 37 8.52 -24.28 -19.89
C THR A 37 9.62 -23.31 -20.32
N LYS A 38 9.93 -22.30 -19.53
CA LYS A 38 11.28 -21.72 -19.39
C LYS A 38 11.25 -20.31 -18.75
N THR A 39 12.10 -20.16 -17.76
CA THR A 39 12.72 -18.94 -17.23
C THR A 39 11.82 -17.97 -16.44
N ALA A 40 12.14 -17.84 -15.16
CA ALA A 40 11.78 -16.69 -14.32
C ALA A 40 12.44 -15.43 -14.95
N GLY A 41 11.73 -14.79 -15.86
CA GLY A 41 12.11 -13.58 -16.57
C GLY A 41 10.88 -12.71 -16.81
N SER A 42 11.08 -11.43 -17.03
CA SER A 42 10.02 -10.46 -17.34
C SER A 42 9.08 -10.97 -18.45
N LEU A 43 7.78 -10.79 -18.26
CA LEU A 43 6.77 -11.11 -19.26
C LEU A 43 7.04 -10.31 -20.56
N SER A 44 7.08 -10.98 -21.70
CA SER A 44 7.22 -10.28 -22.97
C SER A 44 5.93 -9.48 -23.29
N LEU A 45 6.05 -8.44 -24.11
CA LEU A 45 4.90 -7.60 -24.51
C LEU A 45 3.75 -8.44 -25.12
N LYS A 46 4.08 -9.49 -25.88
CA LYS A 46 3.10 -10.44 -26.45
C LYS A 46 2.37 -11.24 -25.35
N GLN A 47 3.06 -11.58 -24.26
CA GLN A 47 2.45 -12.30 -23.13
C GLN A 47 1.52 -11.38 -22.32
N VAL A 48 1.90 -10.11 -22.12
CA VAL A 48 1.05 -9.09 -21.49
C VAL A 48 -0.21 -8.83 -22.32
N LEU A 49 -0.07 -8.66 -23.64
CA LEU A 49 -1.22 -8.52 -24.55
C LEU A 49 -2.11 -9.79 -24.57
N GLY A 50 -1.53 -10.96 -24.37
CA GLY A 50 -2.26 -12.22 -24.21
C GLY A 50 -3.10 -12.28 -22.92
N LEU A 51 -2.68 -11.59 -21.84
CA LEU A 51 -3.44 -11.50 -20.59
C LEU A 51 -4.71 -10.66 -20.76
N LEU A 52 -4.68 -9.61 -21.59
CA LEU A 52 -5.85 -8.76 -21.89
C LEU A 52 -7.01 -9.53 -22.53
N ARG A 53 -6.78 -10.72 -23.06
CA ARG A 53 -7.81 -11.60 -23.64
C ARG A 53 -8.33 -12.66 -22.67
N ARG A 54 -7.81 -12.70 -21.42
CA ARG A 54 -8.19 -13.72 -20.44
C ARG A 54 -9.29 -13.21 -19.52
N PRO A 55 -10.44 -13.92 -19.42
CA PRO A 55 -11.57 -13.46 -18.60
C PRO A 55 -11.21 -13.35 -17.12
N LYS A 56 -10.38 -14.24 -16.57
CA LYS A 56 -9.89 -14.15 -15.18
C LYS A 56 -9.05 -12.90 -14.93
N TRP A 57 -8.17 -12.54 -15.87
CA TRP A 57 -7.34 -11.34 -15.74
C TRP A 57 -8.17 -10.07 -15.85
N LEU A 58 -9.11 -10.03 -16.79
CA LEU A 58 -10.05 -8.92 -16.96
C LEU A 58 -10.95 -8.75 -15.73
N ALA A 59 -11.47 -9.85 -15.17
CA ALA A 59 -12.23 -9.81 -13.92
C ALA A 59 -11.40 -9.26 -12.76
N GLY A 60 -10.15 -9.70 -12.62
CA GLY A 60 -9.22 -9.16 -11.62
C GLY A 60 -8.96 -7.67 -11.81
N THR A 61 -8.73 -7.21 -13.04
CA THR A 61 -8.55 -5.80 -13.36
C THR A 61 -9.82 -5.00 -13.06
N GLY A 62 -10.99 -5.50 -13.40
CA GLY A 62 -12.28 -4.88 -13.07
C GLY A 62 -12.46 -4.71 -11.55
N MET A 63 -12.09 -5.72 -10.75
CA MET A 63 -12.13 -5.62 -9.29
C MET A 63 -11.14 -4.58 -8.74
N ILE A 64 -9.94 -4.44 -9.33
CA ILE A 64 -8.98 -3.40 -8.94
C ILE A 64 -9.54 -2.01 -9.29
N VAL A 65 -10.20 -1.83 -10.43
CA VAL A 65 -10.86 -0.56 -10.78
C VAL A 65 -11.98 -0.24 -9.79
N VAL A 66 -12.80 -1.23 -9.41
CA VAL A 66 -13.82 -1.06 -8.36
C VAL A 66 -13.19 -0.68 -7.03
N ALA A 67 -12.09 -1.32 -6.65
CA ALA A 67 -11.34 -0.96 -5.44
C ALA A 67 -10.85 0.50 -5.48
N LEU A 68 -10.34 0.95 -6.63
CA LEU A 68 -9.89 2.34 -6.82
C LEU A 68 -11.07 3.33 -6.67
N VAL A 69 -12.22 3.03 -7.28
CA VAL A 69 -13.41 3.87 -7.15
C VAL A 69 -13.86 3.96 -5.68
N PHE A 70 -13.90 2.84 -4.96
CA PHE A 70 -14.24 2.85 -3.53
C PHE A 70 -13.22 3.61 -2.69
N GLN A 71 -11.92 3.49 -3.00
CA GLN A 71 -10.87 4.24 -2.31
C GLN A 71 -11.02 5.75 -2.52
N ILE A 72 -11.25 6.19 -3.77
CA ILE A 72 -11.48 7.60 -4.11
C ILE A 72 -12.74 8.11 -3.40
N THR A 73 -13.82 7.34 -3.42
CA THR A 73 -15.07 7.71 -2.72
C THR A 73 -14.87 7.75 -1.21
N ALA A 74 -14.16 6.80 -0.61
CA ALA A 74 -13.85 6.84 0.83
C ALA A 74 -13.04 8.09 1.21
N LEU A 75 -12.04 8.46 0.39
CA LEU A 75 -11.22 9.66 0.58
C LEU A 75 -12.02 10.96 0.35
N SER A 76 -13.09 10.94 -0.42
CA SER A 76 -13.99 12.11 -0.57
C SER A 76 -14.91 12.32 0.63
N LEU A 77 -15.14 11.27 1.42
CA LEU A 77 -16.10 11.26 2.53
C LEU A 77 -15.46 11.33 3.92
N ALA A 78 -14.15 11.09 4.03
CA ALA A 78 -13.48 11.08 5.32
C ALA A 78 -12.01 11.52 5.23
N PRO A 79 -11.43 12.00 6.35
CA PRO A 79 -10.02 12.37 6.45
C PRO A 79 -9.07 11.23 6.06
N LEU A 80 -7.90 11.60 5.55
CA LEU A 80 -6.88 10.67 5.10
C LEU A 80 -6.37 9.77 6.25
N ILE A 81 -6.24 10.34 7.45
CA ILE A 81 -5.81 9.61 8.66
C ILE A 81 -6.75 8.46 9.03
N VAL A 82 -8.03 8.55 8.66
CA VAL A 82 -9.04 7.49 8.90
C VAL A 82 -8.99 6.42 7.80
N VAL A 83 -8.88 6.84 6.55
CA VAL A 83 -9.03 5.95 5.38
C VAL A 83 -7.77 5.13 5.10
N GLN A 84 -6.58 5.73 5.22
CA GLN A 84 -5.32 5.10 4.83
C GLN A 84 -4.99 3.80 5.60
N PRO A 85 -5.12 3.74 6.93
CA PRO A 85 -4.81 2.51 7.65
C PRO A 85 -5.71 1.33 7.26
N VAL A 86 -6.96 1.61 6.82
CA VAL A 86 -7.91 0.57 6.39
C VAL A 86 -7.38 -0.20 5.17
N GLY A 87 -6.60 0.45 4.31
CA GLY A 87 -5.98 -0.21 3.14
C GLY A 87 -5.12 -1.43 3.51
N ALA A 88 -4.49 -1.42 4.69
CA ALA A 88 -3.69 -2.56 5.16
C ALA A 88 -4.52 -3.82 5.46
N ILE A 89 -5.84 -3.71 5.61
CA ILE A 89 -6.76 -4.86 5.73
C ILE A 89 -6.71 -5.74 4.47
N ALA A 90 -6.40 -5.17 3.30
CA ALA A 90 -6.22 -5.94 2.07
C ALA A 90 -5.18 -7.06 2.23
N LEU A 91 -4.08 -6.81 2.98
CA LEU A 91 -3.06 -7.83 3.25
C LEU A 91 -3.63 -8.98 4.10
N VAL A 92 -4.47 -8.67 5.10
CA VAL A 92 -5.13 -9.68 5.93
C VAL A 92 -6.06 -10.54 5.07
N ILE A 93 -6.89 -9.89 4.23
CA ILE A 93 -7.82 -10.58 3.32
C ILE A 93 -7.05 -11.45 2.32
N THR A 94 -6.00 -10.93 1.71
CA THR A 94 -5.15 -11.68 0.78
C THR A 94 -4.52 -12.90 1.45
N SER A 95 -4.05 -12.76 2.70
CA SER A 95 -3.48 -13.86 3.45
C SER A 95 -4.48 -14.97 3.75
N LEU A 96 -5.70 -14.60 4.15
CA LEU A 96 -6.79 -15.55 4.37
C LEU A 96 -7.22 -16.25 3.07
N LEU A 97 -7.33 -15.49 1.99
CA LEU A 97 -7.70 -15.98 0.67
C LEU A 97 -6.66 -16.98 0.14
N ASN A 98 -5.39 -16.62 0.22
CA ASN A 98 -4.27 -17.48 -0.17
C ASN A 98 -4.23 -18.79 0.63
N ALA A 99 -4.47 -18.74 1.95
CA ALA A 99 -4.53 -19.94 2.78
C ALA A 99 -5.69 -20.86 2.36
N ARG A 100 -6.84 -20.24 2.00
CA ARG A 100 -8.04 -20.98 1.56
C ARG A 100 -7.83 -21.62 0.18
N VAL A 101 -7.28 -20.89 -0.79
CA VAL A 101 -6.99 -21.37 -2.15
C VAL A 101 -5.94 -22.48 -2.12
N SER A 102 -4.88 -22.32 -1.34
CA SER A 102 -3.80 -23.31 -1.20
C SER A 102 -4.14 -24.46 -0.26
N LYS A 103 -5.35 -24.48 0.34
CA LYS A 103 -5.78 -25.46 1.34
C LYS A 103 -4.78 -25.65 2.48
N THR A 104 -4.05 -24.60 2.84
CA THR A 104 -3.05 -24.62 3.91
C THR A 104 -3.68 -24.18 5.22
N LYS A 105 -3.41 -24.93 6.31
CA LYS A 105 -3.85 -24.52 7.65
C LYS A 105 -3.00 -23.34 8.12
N LEU A 106 -3.66 -22.28 8.57
CA LEU A 106 -2.99 -21.15 9.21
C LEU A 106 -2.37 -21.62 10.54
N ASN A 107 -1.10 -21.26 10.75
CA ASN A 107 -0.44 -21.55 12.02
C ASN A 107 -0.84 -20.51 13.09
N ARG A 108 -0.55 -20.81 14.37
CA ARG A 108 -0.91 -19.93 15.49
C ARG A 108 -0.29 -18.53 15.37
N LEU A 109 0.94 -18.43 14.85
CA LEU A 109 1.62 -17.14 14.65
C LEU A 109 0.95 -16.30 13.56
N THR A 110 0.50 -16.93 12.47
CA THR A 110 -0.26 -16.23 11.42
C THR A 110 -1.61 -15.72 11.96
N MET A 111 -2.30 -16.54 12.77
CA MET A 111 -3.56 -16.09 13.39
C MET A 111 -3.34 -14.95 14.38
N LEU A 112 -2.28 -15.00 15.19
CA LEU A 112 -1.88 -13.90 16.06
C LEU A 112 -1.57 -12.62 15.25
N ALA A 113 -0.81 -12.75 14.16
CA ALA A 113 -0.48 -11.65 13.28
C ALA A 113 -1.72 -10.98 12.68
N ILE A 114 -2.69 -11.77 12.21
CA ILE A 114 -3.99 -11.29 11.72
C ILE A 114 -4.73 -10.55 12.83
N GLY A 115 -4.78 -11.12 14.03
CA GLY A 115 -5.42 -10.49 15.20
C GLY A 115 -4.80 -9.13 15.53
N LEU A 116 -3.46 -9.05 15.56
CA LEU A 116 -2.74 -7.80 15.80
C LEU A 116 -3.00 -6.76 14.71
N CYS A 117 -3.04 -7.16 13.43
CA CYS A 117 -3.42 -6.25 12.34
C CYS A 117 -4.83 -5.69 12.55
N VAL A 118 -5.82 -6.56 12.74
CA VAL A 118 -7.22 -6.15 12.85
C VAL A 118 -7.46 -5.29 14.08
N VAL A 119 -6.92 -5.67 15.24
CA VAL A 119 -7.05 -4.90 16.48
C VAL A 119 -6.31 -3.56 16.36
N GLY A 120 -5.06 -3.57 15.88
CA GLY A 120 -4.27 -2.34 15.74
C GLY A 120 -4.92 -1.34 14.78
N ILE A 121 -5.28 -1.79 13.57
CA ILE A 121 -5.95 -0.95 12.57
C ILE A 121 -7.33 -0.50 13.06
N GLY A 122 -8.14 -1.41 13.59
CA GLY A 122 -9.48 -1.13 14.07
C GLY A 122 -9.49 -0.10 15.22
N SER A 123 -8.60 -0.25 16.20
CA SER A 123 -8.46 0.71 17.31
C SER A 123 -7.95 2.07 16.82
N PHE A 124 -6.96 2.07 15.90
CA PHE A 124 -6.46 3.31 15.31
C PHE A 124 -7.59 4.06 14.59
N VAL A 125 -8.31 3.39 13.69
CA VAL A 125 -9.41 3.99 12.91
C VAL A 125 -10.55 4.44 13.82
N ALA A 126 -10.90 3.65 14.84
CA ALA A 126 -11.94 4.03 15.80
C ALA A 126 -11.61 5.35 16.50
N VAL A 127 -10.38 5.50 17.02
CA VAL A 127 -9.94 6.75 17.65
C VAL A 127 -9.79 7.88 16.63
N ALA A 128 -9.20 7.62 15.47
CA ALA A 128 -9.05 8.61 14.40
C ALA A 128 -10.42 9.16 13.95
N SER A 129 -11.44 8.31 13.83
CA SER A 129 -12.78 8.74 13.39
C SER A 129 -13.45 9.72 14.37
N THR A 130 -13.08 9.70 15.65
CA THR A 130 -13.66 10.61 16.66
C THR A 130 -13.02 11.99 16.67
N ILE A 131 -11.71 12.09 16.32
CA ILE A 131 -10.96 13.34 16.45
C ILE A 131 -10.57 13.97 15.11
N ALA A 132 -10.48 13.17 14.05
CA ALA A 132 -10.08 13.68 12.75
C ALA A 132 -11.16 14.56 12.13
N HIS A 133 -10.77 15.73 11.65
CA HIS A 133 -11.64 16.68 10.98
C HIS A 133 -11.13 16.93 9.56
N GLU A 134 -12.07 17.16 8.65
CA GLU A 134 -11.72 17.64 7.32
C GLU A 134 -11.35 19.12 7.40
N ILE A 135 -10.24 19.46 6.79
CA ILE A 135 -9.71 20.82 6.77
C ILE A 135 -9.93 21.42 5.39
N ILE A 136 -10.22 22.70 5.36
CA ILE A 136 -10.24 23.49 4.11
C ILE A 136 -8.80 23.60 3.63
N LEU A 137 -8.51 23.05 2.46
CA LEU A 137 -7.18 23.08 1.88
C LEU A 137 -6.88 24.48 1.33
N THR A 138 -5.88 25.11 1.91
CA THR A 138 -5.32 26.37 1.44
C THR A 138 -4.17 26.10 0.46
N ASP A 139 -3.83 27.11 -0.36
CA ASP A 139 -2.71 27.00 -1.29
C ASP A 139 -1.37 26.79 -0.57
N ASP A 140 -1.21 27.38 0.61
CA ASP A 140 0.00 27.21 1.43
C ASP A 140 0.23 25.74 1.81
N LEU A 141 -0.83 25.02 2.23
CA LEU A 141 -0.74 23.61 2.53
C LEU A 141 -0.35 22.76 1.32
N LEU A 142 -0.83 23.14 0.13
CA LEU A 142 -0.46 22.46 -1.11
C LEU A 142 1.02 22.66 -1.42
N TRP A 143 1.50 23.91 -1.25
CA TRP A 143 2.92 24.22 -1.42
C TRP A 143 3.80 23.46 -0.44
N ASP A 144 3.39 23.32 0.83
CA ASP A 144 4.12 22.57 1.83
C ASP A 144 4.25 21.09 1.42
N VAL A 145 3.14 20.45 1.01
CA VAL A 145 3.15 19.06 0.53
C VAL A 145 4.06 18.89 -0.68
N LEU A 146 3.96 19.79 -1.67
CA LEU A 146 4.77 19.74 -2.90
C LEU A 146 6.25 19.99 -2.61
N ALA A 147 6.57 20.97 -1.76
CA ALA A 147 7.94 21.30 -1.38
C ALA A 147 8.61 20.14 -0.63
N ILE A 148 7.93 19.56 0.34
CA ILE A 148 8.47 18.41 1.10
C ILE A 148 8.65 17.22 0.19
N MET A 149 7.69 16.93 -0.70
CA MET A 149 7.83 15.87 -1.69
C MET A 149 9.05 16.11 -2.61
N ALA A 150 9.23 17.34 -3.10
CA ALA A 150 10.37 17.70 -3.94
C ALA A 150 11.71 17.49 -3.20
N VAL A 151 11.81 17.94 -1.94
CA VAL A 151 13.00 17.74 -1.10
C VAL A 151 13.29 16.26 -0.94
N ILE A 152 12.27 15.44 -0.65
CA ILE A 152 12.42 14.01 -0.50
C ILE A 152 12.90 13.34 -1.79
N LEU A 153 12.31 13.70 -2.93
CA LEU A 153 12.74 13.19 -4.24
C LEU A 153 14.20 13.57 -4.55
N VAL A 154 14.61 14.80 -4.21
CA VAL A 154 16.00 15.25 -4.35
C VAL A 154 16.94 14.44 -3.45
N VAL A 155 16.57 14.23 -2.17
CA VAL A 155 17.37 13.45 -1.23
C VAL A 155 17.56 11.99 -1.72
N PHE A 156 16.47 11.34 -2.14
CA PHE A 156 16.55 9.99 -2.71
C PHE A 156 17.36 9.99 -4.02
N GLY A 157 17.21 11.00 -4.86
CA GLY A 157 18.00 11.16 -6.09
C GLY A 157 19.50 11.30 -5.82
N ILE A 158 19.89 12.13 -4.84
CA ILE A 158 21.30 12.32 -4.43
C ILE A 158 21.89 11.02 -3.88
N LEU A 159 21.13 10.31 -3.02
CA LEU A 159 21.57 9.02 -2.47
C LEU A 159 21.75 7.97 -3.56
N LEU A 160 20.82 7.92 -4.53
CA LEU A 160 20.93 7.04 -5.70
C LEU A 160 22.19 7.35 -6.51
N PHE A 161 22.45 8.63 -6.78
CA PHE A 161 23.60 9.08 -7.56
C PHE A 161 24.94 8.74 -6.84
N LYS A 162 25.01 8.97 -5.52
CA LYS A 162 26.23 8.75 -4.73
C LYS A 162 26.56 7.28 -4.49
N GLN A 163 25.55 6.43 -4.23
CA GLN A 163 25.77 5.04 -3.78
C GLN A 163 25.44 4.01 -4.87
N GLY A 164 24.70 4.37 -5.91
CA GLY A 164 24.44 3.55 -7.10
C GLY A 164 24.19 2.07 -6.82
N SER A 165 25.09 1.21 -7.27
CA SER A 165 24.97 -0.25 -7.17
C SER A 165 25.11 -0.83 -5.74
N GLN A 166 25.46 -0.02 -4.75
CA GLN A 166 25.58 -0.45 -3.34
C GLN A 166 24.26 -0.33 -2.56
N LEU A 167 23.23 0.25 -3.17
CA LEU A 167 21.94 0.43 -2.52
C LEU A 167 21.23 -0.92 -2.31
N LYS A 168 20.81 -1.14 -1.06
CA LYS A 168 20.10 -2.35 -0.65
C LYS A 168 18.59 -2.21 -0.88
N ALA A 169 17.89 -3.34 -0.90
CA ALA A 169 16.43 -3.38 -1.05
C ALA A 169 15.69 -2.40 -0.11
N ILE A 170 16.19 -2.23 1.12
CA ILE A 170 15.58 -1.35 2.13
C ILE A 170 15.51 0.12 1.67
N TYR A 171 16.50 0.59 0.93
CA TYR A 171 16.49 1.93 0.35
C TYR A 171 15.33 2.10 -0.65
N PHE A 172 15.20 1.14 -1.56
CA PHE A 172 14.13 1.18 -2.57
C PHE A 172 12.75 0.99 -1.95
N ILE A 173 12.62 0.14 -0.94
CA ILE A 173 11.37 -0.06 -0.19
C ILE A 173 10.96 1.22 0.53
N THR A 174 11.90 1.85 1.25
CA THR A 174 11.63 3.09 1.98
C THR A 174 11.26 4.22 1.01
N GLY A 175 12.02 4.37 -0.08
CA GLY A 175 11.72 5.36 -1.10
C GLY A 175 10.35 5.16 -1.74
N ALA A 176 10.02 3.94 -2.12
CA ALA A 176 8.71 3.62 -2.69
C ALA A 176 7.57 3.90 -1.69
N GLY A 177 7.70 3.46 -0.44
CA GLY A 177 6.68 3.67 0.58
C GLY A 177 6.47 5.15 0.90
N VAL A 178 7.56 5.92 1.00
CA VAL A 178 7.47 7.38 1.21
C VAL A 178 6.79 8.06 0.02
N ILE A 179 7.21 7.76 -1.20
CA ILE A 179 6.61 8.34 -2.41
C ILE A 179 5.13 7.99 -2.51
N TYR A 180 4.72 6.75 -2.23
CA TYR A 180 3.31 6.36 -2.26
C TYR A 180 2.49 7.01 -1.14
N GLY A 181 3.04 7.27 0.03
CA GLY A 181 2.40 8.08 1.06
C GLY A 181 2.06 9.49 0.56
N PHE A 182 2.98 10.12 -0.19
CA PHE A 182 2.68 11.40 -0.87
C PHE A 182 1.66 11.25 -1.99
N VAL A 183 1.70 10.18 -2.77
CA VAL A 183 0.68 9.90 -3.81
C VAL A 183 -0.71 9.79 -3.18
N ALA A 184 -0.85 9.12 -2.05
CA ALA A 184 -2.11 9.03 -1.32
C ALA A 184 -2.59 10.41 -0.81
N THR A 185 -1.66 11.20 -0.27
CA THR A 185 -1.92 12.58 0.17
C THR A 185 -2.36 13.46 -1.00
N LEU A 186 -1.62 13.46 -2.11
CA LEU A 186 -1.97 14.24 -3.31
C LEU A 186 -3.32 13.80 -3.89
N THR A 187 -3.64 12.50 -3.83
CA THR A 187 -4.97 12.00 -4.23
C THR A 187 -6.08 12.64 -3.38
N LYS A 188 -5.90 12.66 -2.05
CA LYS A 188 -6.86 13.32 -1.13
C LYS A 188 -6.97 14.82 -1.42
N VAL A 189 -5.84 15.50 -1.57
CA VAL A 189 -5.77 16.94 -1.87
C VAL A 189 -6.52 17.28 -3.15
N ILE A 190 -6.26 16.55 -4.23
CA ILE A 190 -6.92 16.78 -5.53
C ILE A 190 -8.43 16.57 -5.42
N ILE A 191 -8.87 15.47 -4.76
CA ILE A 191 -10.30 15.20 -4.55
C ILE A 191 -10.97 16.35 -3.81
N GLN A 192 -10.38 16.81 -2.71
CA GLN A 192 -10.95 17.90 -1.93
C GLN A 192 -10.98 19.24 -2.68
N ARG A 193 -9.92 19.58 -3.41
CA ARG A 193 -9.89 20.81 -4.23
C ARG A 193 -10.99 20.80 -5.31
N ILE A 194 -11.19 19.65 -5.96
CA ILE A 194 -12.28 19.50 -6.95
C ILE A 194 -13.65 19.67 -6.26
N LEU A 195 -13.87 19.03 -5.10
CA LEU A 195 -15.13 19.14 -4.36
C LEU A 195 -15.40 20.56 -3.83
N GLN A 196 -14.34 21.30 -3.50
CA GLN A 196 -14.42 22.71 -3.09
C GLN A 196 -14.63 23.67 -4.28
N GLY A 197 -14.58 23.18 -5.51
CA GLY A 197 -14.72 24.00 -6.71
C GLY A 197 -13.45 24.79 -7.10
N HIS A 198 -12.31 24.53 -6.45
CA HIS A 198 -11.01 25.15 -6.69
C HIS A 198 -10.18 24.34 -7.68
N PHE A 199 -10.55 24.38 -8.95
CA PHE A 199 -9.78 23.75 -10.02
C PHE A 199 -8.83 24.77 -10.67
N GLU A 200 -7.73 25.05 -9.99
CA GLU A 200 -6.74 26.03 -10.40
C GLU A 200 -5.44 25.35 -10.87
N TRP A 201 -4.49 26.14 -11.39
CA TRP A 201 -3.19 25.64 -11.87
C TRP A 201 -2.43 24.80 -10.83
N LEU A 202 -2.55 25.16 -9.53
CA LEU A 202 -1.90 24.43 -8.44
C LEU A 202 -2.48 23.02 -8.27
N THR A 203 -3.79 22.83 -8.48
CA THR A 203 -4.42 21.52 -8.50
C THR A 203 -3.90 20.66 -9.66
N VAL A 204 -3.67 21.29 -10.83
CA VAL A 204 -3.07 20.62 -11.99
C VAL A 204 -1.62 20.23 -11.70
N LEU A 205 -0.86 21.09 -11.01
CA LEU A 205 0.49 20.76 -10.57
C LEU A 205 0.51 19.58 -9.59
N CYS A 206 -0.43 19.54 -8.63
CA CYS A 206 -0.59 18.39 -7.73
C CYS A 206 -0.89 17.11 -8.51
N ALA A 207 -1.76 17.17 -9.53
CA ALA A 207 -2.07 16.01 -10.39
C ALA A 207 -0.84 15.56 -11.21
N ALA A 208 -0.06 16.48 -11.74
CA ALA A 208 1.19 16.17 -12.43
C ALA A 208 2.19 15.50 -11.49
N MET A 209 2.36 16.02 -10.27
CA MET A 209 3.25 15.44 -9.26
C MET A 209 2.75 14.08 -8.76
N LEU A 210 1.44 13.85 -8.69
CA LEU A 210 0.85 12.53 -8.43
C LEU A 210 1.28 11.52 -9.50
N ILE A 211 1.16 11.86 -10.78
CA ILE A 211 1.57 10.99 -11.89
C ILE A 211 3.07 10.68 -11.82
N VAL A 212 3.90 11.68 -11.57
CA VAL A 212 5.34 11.51 -11.36
C VAL A 212 5.61 10.60 -10.16
N GLY A 213 4.90 10.81 -9.05
CA GLY A 213 5.00 9.97 -7.86
C GLY A 213 4.64 8.51 -8.13
N VAL A 214 3.55 8.25 -8.85
CA VAL A 214 3.15 6.89 -9.25
C VAL A 214 4.23 6.23 -10.11
N ALA A 215 4.77 6.94 -11.09
CA ALA A 215 5.81 6.41 -11.99
C ALA A 215 7.11 6.12 -11.23
N LEU A 216 7.59 7.07 -10.42
CA LEU A 216 8.81 6.90 -9.61
C LEU A 216 8.63 5.85 -8.53
N GLY A 217 7.51 5.86 -7.81
CA GLY A 217 7.18 4.84 -6.81
C GLY A 217 7.19 3.44 -7.43
N GLY A 218 6.57 3.27 -8.61
CA GLY A 218 6.62 2.01 -9.36
C GLY A 218 8.04 1.61 -9.76
N TRP A 219 8.87 2.55 -10.18
CA TRP A 219 10.28 2.28 -10.47
C TRP A 219 11.05 1.84 -9.21
N PHE A 220 10.84 2.50 -8.07
CA PHE A 220 11.45 2.09 -6.80
C PHE A 220 11.00 0.69 -6.38
N VAL A 221 9.71 0.35 -6.52
CA VAL A 221 9.17 -1.00 -6.24
C VAL A 221 9.85 -2.06 -7.09
N GLN A 222 10.02 -1.82 -8.40
CA GLN A 222 10.70 -2.79 -9.28
C GLN A 222 12.15 -3.01 -8.85
N ASN A 223 12.87 -1.95 -8.47
CA ASN A 223 14.24 -2.07 -7.96
C ASN A 223 14.29 -2.74 -6.59
N ALA A 224 13.30 -2.53 -5.74
CA ALA A 224 13.18 -3.24 -4.47
C ALA A 224 13.05 -4.76 -4.67
N TYR A 225 12.19 -5.19 -5.60
CA TYR A 225 12.04 -6.60 -5.96
C TYR A 225 13.30 -7.20 -6.61
N ALA A 226 14.04 -6.41 -7.39
CA ALA A 226 15.31 -6.84 -7.97
C ALA A 226 16.43 -6.98 -6.92
N SER A 227 16.35 -6.24 -5.81
CA SER A 227 17.43 -6.13 -4.81
C SER A 227 17.17 -6.91 -3.53
N GLY A 228 15.97 -7.42 -3.30
CA GLY A 228 15.60 -8.10 -2.05
C GLY A 228 14.46 -9.11 -2.15
N PRO A 229 14.22 -9.84 -1.07
CA PRO A 229 13.17 -10.84 -1.04
C PRO A 229 11.78 -10.19 -1.13
N PRO A 230 10.85 -10.78 -1.92
CA PRO A 230 9.49 -10.23 -2.09
C PRO A 230 8.74 -9.98 -0.79
N ASP A 231 8.92 -10.86 0.20
CA ASP A 231 8.27 -10.74 1.51
C ASP A 231 8.63 -9.44 2.22
N LEU A 232 9.92 -9.05 2.14
CA LEU A 232 10.42 -7.81 2.73
C LEU A 232 9.86 -6.58 2.00
N VAL A 233 9.75 -6.67 0.67
CA VAL A 233 9.21 -5.57 -0.16
C VAL A 233 7.73 -5.35 0.17
N ILE A 234 6.92 -6.41 0.17
CA ILE A 234 5.49 -6.33 0.46
C ILE A 234 5.26 -5.79 1.88
N ALA A 235 5.96 -6.36 2.88
CA ALA A 235 5.82 -5.91 4.26
C ALA A 235 6.21 -4.45 4.44
N GLY A 236 7.34 -4.05 3.86
CA GLY A 236 7.84 -2.69 3.97
C GLY A 236 6.87 -1.67 3.34
N LEU A 237 6.38 -1.93 2.14
CA LEU A 237 5.43 -1.05 1.47
C LEU A 237 4.11 -0.95 2.25
N THR A 238 3.56 -2.08 2.69
CA THR A 238 2.28 -2.10 3.42
C THR A 238 2.34 -1.33 4.75
N VAL A 239 3.53 -1.16 5.32
CA VAL A 239 3.75 -0.39 6.55
C VAL A 239 4.10 1.06 6.26
N ILE A 240 5.10 1.30 5.41
CA ILE A 240 5.69 2.65 5.23
C ILE A 240 4.71 3.59 4.54
N ASP A 241 4.03 3.14 3.48
CA ASP A 241 3.08 3.95 2.73
C ASP A 241 1.95 4.52 3.62
N PRO A 242 1.15 3.72 4.34
CA PRO A 242 0.12 4.27 5.21
C PRO A 242 0.67 5.09 6.39
N MET A 243 1.84 4.74 6.93
CA MET A 243 2.46 5.51 8.00
C MET A 243 2.85 6.91 7.55
N VAL A 244 3.46 7.03 6.37
CA VAL A 244 3.84 8.33 5.81
C VAL A 244 2.60 9.15 5.48
N ALA A 245 1.58 8.56 4.85
CA ALA A 245 0.34 9.26 4.56
C ALA A 245 -0.37 9.76 5.84
N VAL A 246 -0.43 8.92 6.89
CA VAL A 246 -0.98 9.30 8.21
C VAL A 246 -0.15 10.41 8.86
N LEU A 247 1.18 10.33 8.77
CA LEU A 247 2.07 11.37 9.30
C LEU A 247 1.82 12.72 8.61
N ILE A 248 1.73 12.73 7.28
CA ILE A 248 1.42 13.94 6.50
C ILE A 248 0.03 14.46 6.85
N ALA A 249 -0.98 13.58 6.95
CA ALA A 249 -2.33 13.94 7.34
C ALA A 249 -2.39 14.60 8.73
N ALA A 250 -1.67 14.03 9.69
CA ALA A 250 -1.65 14.54 11.06
C ALA A 250 -0.87 15.86 11.20
N THR A 251 0.28 16.00 10.51
CA THR A 251 1.21 17.12 10.72
C THR A 251 1.03 18.26 9.72
N ILE A 252 0.92 17.95 8.43
CA ILE A 252 0.83 18.96 7.37
C ILE A 252 -0.63 19.32 7.10
N LEU A 253 -1.48 18.31 6.86
CA LEU A 253 -2.91 18.58 6.63
C LEU A 253 -3.64 18.95 7.93
N GLY A 254 -3.06 18.71 9.12
CA GLY A 254 -3.66 19.11 10.38
C GLY A 254 -4.91 18.31 10.78
N GLU A 255 -5.14 17.15 10.17
CA GLU A 255 -6.34 16.33 10.43
C GLU A 255 -6.43 15.84 11.89
N ALA A 256 -5.32 15.87 12.64
CA ALA A 256 -5.23 15.46 14.05
C ALA A 256 -4.97 16.63 15.03
N GLN A 257 -5.22 17.88 14.65
CA GLN A 257 -4.93 19.06 15.50
C GLN A 257 -5.64 19.04 16.87
N GLN A 258 -6.76 18.35 16.98
CA GLN A 258 -7.51 18.21 18.24
C GLN A 258 -7.05 17.01 19.09
N ALA A 259 -6.02 16.28 18.66
CA ALA A 259 -5.50 15.16 19.42
C ALA A 259 -4.74 15.65 20.67
N ASN A 260 -5.17 15.19 21.83
CA ASN A 260 -4.42 15.40 23.07
C ASN A 260 -3.22 14.42 23.15
N PRO A 261 -2.25 14.66 24.05
CA PRO A 261 -1.06 13.80 24.18
C PRO A 261 -1.38 12.32 24.42
N LEU A 262 -2.45 12.02 25.16
CA LEU A 262 -2.88 10.63 25.40
C LEU A 262 -3.39 9.97 24.12
N THR A 263 -4.12 10.71 23.29
CA THR A 263 -4.58 10.23 21.97
C THR A 263 -3.40 9.97 21.04
N ILE A 264 -2.40 10.84 21.04
CA ILE A 264 -1.17 10.64 20.22
C ILE A 264 -0.44 9.37 20.68
N LEU A 265 -0.31 9.17 21.99
CA LEU A 265 0.29 7.94 22.54
C LEU A 265 -0.52 6.69 22.12
N GLY A 266 -1.85 6.78 22.14
CA GLY A 266 -2.74 5.74 21.64
C GLY A 266 -2.50 5.42 20.16
N PHE A 267 -2.40 6.45 19.32
CA PHE A 267 -2.09 6.28 17.89
C PHE A 267 -0.76 5.55 17.67
N LEU A 268 0.29 5.93 18.40
CA LEU A 268 1.59 5.28 18.30
C LEU A 268 1.51 3.80 18.74
N ALA A 269 0.77 3.50 19.82
CA ALA A 269 0.60 2.14 20.31
C ALA A 269 -0.20 1.28 19.31
N PHE A 270 -1.30 1.80 18.75
CA PHE A 270 -2.13 1.09 17.78
C PHE A 270 -1.39 0.90 16.45
N ALA A 271 -0.67 1.93 15.98
CA ALA A 271 0.19 1.83 14.80
C ALA A 271 1.28 0.77 15.00
N ALA A 272 1.98 0.78 16.13
CA ALA A 272 3.00 -0.22 16.45
C ALA A 272 2.41 -1.65 16.50
N THR A 273 1.19 -1.80 17.03
CA THR A 273 0.48 -3.08 17.07
C THR A 273 0.15 -3.57 15.65
N ALA A 274 -0.39 -2.69 14.79
CA ALA A 274 -0.70 -3.00 13.40
C ALA A 274 0.57 -3.37 12.61
N VAL A 275 1.63 -2.57 12.73
CA VAL A 275 2.93 -2.81 12.10
C VAL A 275 3.51 -4.15 12.52
N THR A 276 3.50 -4.46 13.81
CA THR A 276 3.95 -5.77 14.32
C THR A 276 3.15 -6.91 13.69
N GLY A 277 1.82 -6.76 13.60
CA GLY A 277 0.96 -7.72 12.92
C GLY A 277 1.33 -7.92 11.45
N VAL A 278 1.54 -6.85 10.69
CA VAL A 278 1.96 -6.90 9.27
C VAL A 278 3.32 -7.59 9.12
N LEU A 279 4.30 -7.24 9.94
CA LEU A 279 5.64 -7.83 9.90
C LEU A 279 5.61 -9.34 10.21
N LEU A 280 4.86 -9.74 11.24
CA LEU A 280 4.68 -11.15 11.57
C LEU A 280 3.96 -11.90 10.44
N LEU A 281 2.92 -11.29 9.86
CA LEU A 281 2.16 -11.89 8.76
C LEU A 281 3.05 -12.15 7.54
N SER A 282 3.89 -11.20 7.18
CA SER A 282 4.82 -11.31 6.05
C SER A 282 5.92 -12.35 6.27
N GLN A 283 6.29 -12.65 7.52
CA GLN A 283 7.37 -13.62 7.83
C GLN A 283 6.87 -15.04 8.02
N PHE A 284 5.70 -15.21 8.66
CA PHE A 284 5.22 -16.51 9.16
C PHE A 284 4.03 -17.08 8.38
N HIS A 285 3.62 -16.43 7.27
CA HIS A 285 2.56 -16.99 6.43
C HIS A 285 2.97 -18.37 5.87
N PRO A 286 2.11 -19.42 5.93
CA PRO A 286 2.47 -20.78 5.55
C PRO A 286 3.05 -20.92 4.13
N GLN A 287 2.56 -20.13 3.17
CA GLN A 287 3.10 -20.17 1.80
C GLN A 287 4.54 -19.66 1.73
N ILE A 288 4.87 -18.62 2.48
CA ILE A 288 6.22 -18.06 2.56
C ILE A 288 7.17 -19.08 3.17
N LEU A 289 6.75 -19.76 4.24
CA LEU A 289 7.53 -20.82 4.86
C LEU A 289 7.76 -21.99 3.90
N LEU A 290 6.75 -22.37 3.10
CA LEU A 290 6.88 -23.41 2.07
C LEU A 290 7.83 -22.99 0.95
N GLN A 291 7.78 -21.75 0.48
CA GLN A 291 8.70 -21.21 -0.53
C GLN A 291 10.14 -21.21 -0.01
N LYS A 292 10.37 -20.73 1.22
CA LYS A 292 11.70 -20.75 1.87
C LYS A 292 12.25 -22.18 2.00
N ARG A 293 11.42 -23.15 2.40
CA ARG A 293 11.81 -24.57 2.47
C ARG A 293 12.17 -25.13 1.08
N ARG A 294 11.38 -24.85 0.05
CA ARG A 294 11.67 -25.28 -1.33
C ARG A 294 12.97 -24.68 -1.83
N ALA A 295 13.20 -23.39 -1.62
CA ALA A 295 14.44 -22.71 -2.00
C ALA A 295 15.66 -23.30 -1.28
N ALA A 296 15.57 -23.59 0.01
CA ALA A 296 16.66 -24.23 0.78
C ALA A 296 16.97 -25.65 0.28
N LEU A 297 15.96 -26.45 -0.04
CA LEU A 297 16.15 -27.80 -0.61
C LEU A 297 16.79 -27.74 -2.01
N TRP A 298 16.42 -26.76 -2.82
CA TRP A 298 17.01 -26.55 -4.15
C TRP A 298 18.48 -26.13 -4.07
N ALA A 299 18.81 -25.21 -3.12
CA ALA A 299 20.19 -24.81 -2.87
C ALA A 299 21.07 -25.96 -2.38
N LYS A 300 20.52 -26.85 -1.55
CA LYS A 300 21.23 -28.06 -1.08
C LYS A 300 21.48 -29.06 -2.20
N ARG A 301 20.53 -29.23 -3.14
CA ARG A 301 20.66 -30.12 -4.31
C ARG A 301 21.70 -29.62 -5.34
N LYS A 302 21.97 -28.33 -5.39
CA LYS A 302 22.96 -27.75 -6.30
C LYS A 302 24.40 -27.84 -5.77
N ARG A 303 24.59 -28.17 -4.49
CA ARG A 303 25.90 -28.32 -3.83
C ARG A 303 26.35 -29.79 -3.75
N LEU A 304 25.51 -30.73 -4.11
CA LEU A 304 25.78 -32.16 -4.31
C LEU A 304 25.95 -32.46 -5.80
#